data_70b21dfe0aaf82f73cf24388818b3732
#
_entry.id   70b21dfe0aaf82f73cf24388818b3732
#
_cell.length_a   1.000
_cell.length_b   1.000
_cell.length_c   1.000
_cell.angle_alpha   90.00
_cell.angle_beta   90.00
_cell.angle_gamma   90.00
#
_symmetry.space_group_name_H-M   'P 1'
#
loop_
_entity.id
_entity.type
_entity.pdbx_description
1 polymer ?
#
loop_
_entity_poly.entity_id
_entity_poly.type
_entity_poly.pdbx_seq_one_letter_code
_entity_poly.pdbx_strand_id
1 'polypeptide(L)'
;PGHAYMVCFNSTRLERQLAMQLGIPLLALDPELLHWGTKSGSRQIFAECGVPHPPGSDLVWNKGDLAEVTADLWEHHPQLQRIVIKLNEGFSGEGNALLDLRPLQAVAPGLTSHPQRVARIKAAFANLRFQCPTETWQHFELKIHELGAIAEAFIEGAVKRSPSAQGHISPVGQVEMLSTHDQVLGGPDGQIFLGCSFPA
;
A
#
# COMPACT_ATOMS: atom_id res chain seq x y z
N PRO A 1 -4.43 18.68 -36.16
CA PRO A 1 -3.69 19.11 -34.96
C PRO A 1 -4.61 19.89 -34.03
N GLY A 2 -4.52 19.66 -32.73
CA GLY A 2 -5.29 20.42 -31.72
C GLY A 2 -6.60 19.78 -31.25
N HIS A 3 -6.97 18.59 -31.72
CA HIS A 3 -8.20 17.89 -31.33
C HIS A 3 -7.94 16.49 -30.73
N ALA A 4 -6.70 16.17 -30.40
CA ALA A 4 -6.33 14.90 -29.81
C ALA A 4 -5.51 15.11 -28.54
N TYR A 5 -5.68 14.23 -27.58
CA TYR A 5 -4.83 14.09 -26.40
C TYR A 5 -4.59 12.60 -26.13
N MET A 6 -3.51 12.30 -25.43
CA MET A 6 -3.17 10.93 -25.04
C MET A 6 -3.65 10.66 -23.62
N VAL A 7 -4.17 9.47 -23.39
CA VAL A 7 -4.51 8.93 -22.07
C VAL A 7 -3.72 7.66 -21.90
N CYS A 8 -3.19 7.42 -20.71
CA CYS A 8 -2.49 6.18 -20.38
C CYS A 8 -2.98 5.64 -19.04
N PHE A 9 -2.83 4.33 -18.84
CA PHE A 9 -3.16 3.69 -17.56
C PHE A 9 -2.16 4.09 -16.47
N ASN A 10 -0.86 4.01 -16.78
CA ASN A 10 0.21 4.50 -15.94
C ASN A 10 0.99 5.58 -16.69
N SER A 11 1.34 6.66 -15.98
CA SER A 11 2.17 7.72 -16.51
C SER A 11 3.62 7.48 -16.11
N THR A 12 4.46 7.21 -17.12
CA THR A 12 5.91 7.12 -16.97
C THR A 12 6.60 8.15 -17.83
N ARG A 13 7.93 8.24 -17.70
CA ARG A 13 8.74 9.11 -18.58
C ARG A 13 8.60 8.74 -20.07
N LEU A 14 8.28 7.47 -20.38
CA LEU A 14 8.10 7.01 -21.76
C LEU A 14 6.82 7.57 -22.39
N GLU A 15 5.69 7.52 -21.68
CA GLU A 15 4.43 8.09 -22.16
C GLU A 15 4.54 9.61 -22.31
N ARG A 16 5.20 10.29 -21.35
CA ARG A 16 5.50 11.72 -21.47
C ARG A 16 6.34 12.04 -22.70
N GLN A 17 7.41 11.28 -22.91
CA GLN A 17 8.28 11.45 -24.09
C GLN A 17 7.53 11.21 -25.40
N LEU A 18 6.69 10.19 -25.46
CA LEU A 18 5.88 9.90 -26.63
C LEU A 18 4.88 11.03 -26.94
N ALA A 19 4.19 11.54 -25.92
CA ALA A 19 3.27 12.67 -26.08
C ALA A 19 3.99 13.91 -26.62
N MET A 20 5.19 14.19 -26.11
CA MET A 20 6.03 15.30 -26.61
C MET A 20 6.45 15.10 -28.08
N GLN A 21 6.85 13.87 -28.45
CA GLN A 21 7.23 13.55 -29.84
C GLN A 21 6.04 13.68 -30.82
N LEU A 22 4.84 13.29 -30.35
CA LEU A 22 3.62 13.42 -31.15
C LEU A 22 3.06 14.85 -31.19
N GLY A 23 3.54 15.73 -30.31
CA GLY A 23 3.06 17.11 -30.21
C GLY A 23 1.60 17.19 -29.71
N ILE A 24 1.17 16.24 -28.83
CA ILE A 24 -0.18 16.19 -28.28
C ILE A 24 -0.14 16.25 -26.74
N PRO A 25 -1.17 16.82 -26.07
CA PRO A 25 -1.26 16.81 -24.61
C PRO A 25 -1.37 15.39 -24.07
N LEU A 26 -0.78 15.15 -22.89
CA LEU A 26 -0.96 13.93 -22.09
C LEU A 26 -1.88 14.25 -20.93
N LEU A 27 -3.05 13.61 -20.89
CA LEU A 27 -3.96 13.65 -19.74
C LEU A 27 -3.55 12.56 -18.76
N ALA A 28 -2.57 12.83 -17.92
CA ALA A 28 -2.06 11.94 -16.89
C ALA A 28 -1.25 12.75 -15.87
N LEU A 29 -0.93 12.12 -14.74
CA LEU A 29 -0.06 12.72 -13.74
C LEU A 29 1.37 12.87 -14.27
N ASP A 30 2.09 13.90 -13.83
CA ASP A 30 3.51 14.01 -14.08
C ASP A 30 4.25 12.83 -13.45
N PRO A 31 5.07 12.07 -14.19
CA PRO A 31 5.85 10.97 -13.63
C PRO A 31 6.76 11.35 -12.47
N GLU A 32 7.17 12.60 -12.35
CA GLU A 32 7.96 13.10 -11.21
C GLU A 32 7.14 13.14 -9.89
N LEU A 33 5.81 13.04 -9.97
CA LEU A 33 4.91 12.96 -8.82
C LEU A 33 4.61 11.54 -8.37
N LEU A 34 5.26 10.51 -8.94
CA LEU A 34 5.02 9.10 -8.64
C LEU A 34 5.08 8.81 -7.13
N HIS A 35 6.02 9.43 -6.42
CA HIS A 35 6.17 9.29 -4.97
C HIS A 35 4.82 9.45 -4.24
N TRP A 36 4.03 10.47 -4.57
CA TRP A 36 2.75 10.74 -3.92
C TRP A 36 1.68 9.68 -4.19
N GLY A 37 1.82 8.92 -5.28
CA GLY A 37 0.95 7.78 -5.60
C GLY A 37 1.37 6.47 -4.93
N THR A 38 2.52 6.42 -4.27
CA THR A 38 2.97 5.23 -3.53
C THR A 38 2.24 5.08 -2.20
N LYS A 39 2.35 3.91 -1.57
CA LYS A 39 1.71 3.68 -0.25
C LYS A 39 2.30 4.56 0.84
N SER A 40 3.62 4.72 0.88
CA SER A 40 4.28 5.63 1.83
C SER A 40 3.94 7.10 1.57
N GLY A 41 3.96 7.53 0.31
CA GLY A 41 3.62 8.91 -0.05
C GLY A 41 2.15 9.23 0.23
N SER A 42 1.22 8.32 -0.05
CA SER A 42 -0.19 8.49 0.29
C SER A 42 -0.40 8.64 1.80
N ARG A 43 0.30 7.84 2.62
CA ARG A 43 0.26 7.96 4.09
C ARG A 43 0.76 9.32 4.56
N GLN A 44 1.84 9.83 3.94
CA GLN A 44 2.37 11.16 4.23
C GLN A 44 1.32 12.24 3.94
N ILE A 45 0.65 12.19 2.77
CA ILE A 45 -0.42 13.13 2.44
C ILE A 45 -1.56 13.06 3.46
N PHE A 46 -1.98 11.86 3.85
CA PHE A 46 -3.05 11.69 4.85
C PHE A 46 -2.67 12.32 6.19
N ALA A 47 -1.43 12.12 6.64
CA ALA A 47 -0.94 12.73 7.88
C ALA A 47 -0.89 14.26 7.79
N GLU A 48 -0.33 14.82 6.70
CA GLU A 48 -0.25 16.26 6.47
C GLU A 48 -1.63 16.92 6.36
N CYS A 49 -2.60 16.23 5.76
CA CYS A 49 -3.97 16.72 5.61
C CYS A 49 -4.88 16.40 6.82
N GLY A 50 -4.37 15.73 7.85
CA GLY A 50 -5.17 15.33 9.02
C GLY A 50 -6.24 14.28 8.69
N VAL A 51 -6.08 13.51 7.62
CA VAL A 51 -7.01 12.45 7.22
C VAL A 51 -6.74 11.19 8.05
N PRO A 52 -7.75 10.65 8.75
CA PRO A 52 -7.59 9.40 9.49
C PRO A 52 -7.17 8.26 8.56
N HIS A 53 -6.14 7.53 8.97
CA HIS A 53 -5.63 6.36 8.25
C HIS A 53 -5.10 5.32 9.22
N PRO A 54 -4.95 4.04 8.84
CA PRO A 54 -4.46 3.01 9.72
C PRO A 54 -3.07 3.33 10.27
N PRO A 55 -2.77 3.04 11.54
CA PRO A 55 -1.40 3.09 12.04
C PRO A 55 -0.46 2.25 11.17
N GLY A 56 0.75 2.73 10.96
CA GLY A 56 1.72 2.01 10.13
C GLY A 56 3.10 2.66 10.20
N SER A 57 4.04 2.06 9.50
CA SER A 57 5.45 2.43 9.52
C SER A 57 5.83 3.41 8.42
N ASP A 58 7.04 3.93 8.54
CA ASP A 58 7.77 4.53 7.44
C ASP A 58 8.19 3.48 6.41
N LEU A 59 8.68 3.95 5.25
CA LEU A 59 9.20 3.13 4.17
C LEU A 59 10.54 2.51 4.55
N VAL A 60 10.67 1.20 4.33
CA VAL A 60 11.89 0.44 4.57
C VAL A 60 12.25 -0.41 3.35
N TRP A 61 13.55 -0.79 3.23
CA TRP A 61 14.10 -1.40 2.03
C TRP A 61 14.71 -2.78 2.25
N ASN A 62 14.65 -3.31 3.46
CA ASN A 62 15.20 -4.63 3.77
C ASN A 62 14.44 -5.31 4.90
N LYS A 63 14.65 -6.61 5.00
CA LYS A 63 14.03 -7.48 6.01
C LYS A 63 14.32 -7.07 7.45
N GLY A 64 15.52 -6.55 7.71
CA GLY A 64 15.92 -6.15 9.05
C GLY A 64 15.09 -4.98 9.54
N ASP A 65 15.11 -3.90 8.78
CA ASP A 65 14.35 -2.68 9.08
C ASP A 65 12.85 -2.95 9.08
N LEU A 66 12.35 -3.81 8.17
CA LEU A 66 10.96 -4.22 8.18
C LEU A 66 10.56 -4.91 9.48
N ALA A 67 11.44 -5.75 10.04
CA ALA A 67 11.17 -6.41 11.31
C ALA A 67 11.17 -5.42 12.49
N GLU A 68 12.08 -4.44 12.47
CA GLU A 68 12.14 -3.36 13.46
C GLU A 68 10.84 -2.54 13.45
N VAL A 69 10.48 -1.96 12.31
CA VAL A 69 9.26 -1.11 12.23
C VAL A 69 7.98 -1.90 12.49
N THR A 70 7.97 -3.20 12.20
CA THR A 70 6.84 -4.07 12.53
C THR A 70 6.74 -4.31 14.04
N ALA A 71 7.88 -4.47 14.73
CA ALA A 71 7.92 -4.62 16.18
C ALA A 71 7.52 -3.31 16.88
N ASP A 72 7.97 -2.17 16.39
CA ASP A 72 7.60 -0.84 16.88
C ASP A 72 6.09 -0.62 16.74
N LEU A 73 5.52 -0.93 15.56
CA LEU A 73 4.08 -0.83 15.33
C LEU A 73 3.29 -1.68 16.32
N TRP A 74 3.75 -2.91 16.59
CA TRP A 74 3.10 -3.77 17.58
C TRP A 74 3.26 -3.25 19.00
N GLU A 75 4.40 -2.66 19.37
CA GLU A 75 4.62 -2.05 20.68
C GLU A 75 3.68 -0.87 20.94
N HIS A 76 3.53 0.00 19.95
CA HIS A 76 2.62 1.14 20.05
C HIS A 76 1.13 0.74 20.01
N HIS A 77 0.84 -0.43 19.44
CA HIS A 77 -0.52 -0.94 19.27
C HIS A 77 -0.61 -2.41 19.70
N PRO A 78 -0.45 -2.73 21.01
CA PRO A 78 -0.35 -4.11 21.52
C PRO A 78 -1.61 -4.95 21.30
N GLN A 79 -2.75 -4.32 21.01
CA GLN A 79 -4.02 -4.98 20.70
C GLN A 79 -4.09 -5.56 19.28
N LEU A 80 -3.13 -5.25 18.41
CA LEU A 80 -3.12 -5.77 17.05
C LEU A 80 -3.00 -7.29 17.04
N GLN A 81 -3.81 -7.92 16.22
CA GLN A 81 -3.76 -9.37 15.96
C GLN A 81 -3.08 -9.68 14.63
N ARG A 82 -3.11 -8.75 13.69
CA ARG A 82 -2.55 -8.89 12.35
C ARG A 82 -1.95 -7.57 11.86
N ILE A 83 -0.89 -7.70 11.10
CA ILE A 83 -0.23 -6.57 10.41
C ILE A 83 -0.16 -6.90 8.92
N VAL A 84 -0.44 -5.94 8.06
CA VAL A 84 -0.25 -6.07 6.61
C VAL A 84 1.10 -5.50 6.25
N ILE A 85 1.92 -6.30 5.60
CA ILE A 85 3.13 -5.84 4.93
C ILE A 85 2.75 -5.53 3.49
N LYS A 86 3.04 -4.31 3.03
CA LYS A 86 2.70 -3.86 1.69
C LYS A 86 3.96 -3.42 0.97
N LEU A 87 4.19 -3.94 -0.24
CA LEU A 87 5.17 -3.33 -1.13
C LEU A 87 4.74 -1.89 -1.43
N ASN A 88 5.70 -0.97 -1.44
CA ASN A 88 5.41 0.45 -1.60
C ASN A 88 4.71 0.76 -2.93
N GLU A 89 5.09 0.05 -3.99
CA GLU A 89 4.42 0.05 -5.28
C GLU A 89 3.78 -1.32 -5.54
N GLY A 90 2.59 -1.34 -6.11
CA GLY A 90 1.87 -2.58 -6.43
C GLY A 90 0.39 -2.31 -6.68
N PHE A 91 -0.24 -3.22 -7.44
CA PHE A 91 -1.62 -3.10 -7.90
C PHE A 91 -2.51 -4.13 -7.21
N SER A 92 -3.76 -3.77 -7.02
CA SER A 92 -4.86 -4.68 -6.66
C SER A 92 -4.62 -5.58 -5.45
N GLY A 93 -3.74 -5.17 -4.51
CA GLY A 93 -3.42 -5.95 -3.33
C GLY A 93 -2.40 -7.10 -3.56
N GLU A 94 -1.94 -7.35 -4.77
CA GLU A 94 -0.97 -8.41 -5.07
C GLU A 94 0.37 -8.23 -4.33
N GLY A 95 0.75 -6.99 -4.04
CA GLY A 95 1.93 -6.65 -3.23
C GLY A 95 1.67 -6.68 -1.72
N ASN A 96 0.59 -7.31 -1.26
CA ASN A 96 0.24 -7.39 0.16
C ASN A 96 0.53 -8.79 0.73
N ALA A 97 1.04 -8.82 1.95
CA ALA A 97 1.23 -10.02 2.74
C ALA A 97 0.74 -9.80 4.17
N LEU A 98 0.12 -10.79 4.76
CA LEU A 98 -0.42 -10.71 6.12
C LEU A 98 0.47 -11.44 7.11
N LEU A 99 0.89 -10.74 8.17
CA LEU A 99 1.53 -11.28 9.36
C LEU A 99 0.48 -11.50 10.44
N ASP A 100 0.28 -12.76 10.84
CA ASP A 100 -0.54 -13.10 12.00
C ASP A 100 0.30 -13.04 13.27
N LEU A 101 -0.07 -12.18 14.21
CA LEU A 101 0.64 -11.98 15.48
C LEU A 101 0.19 -12.96 16.59
N ARG A 102 -0.93 -13.66 16.40
CA ARG A 102 -1.46 -14.61 17.40
C ARG A 102 -0.50 -15.75 17.73
N PRO A 103 0.23 -16.36 16.76
CA PRO A 103 1.26 -17.34 17.07
C PRO A 103 2.51 -16.75 17.74
N LEU A 104 2.64 -15.44 17.77
CA LEU A 104 3.78 -14.71 18.33
C LEU A 104 3.51 -14.16 19.74
N GLN A 105 2.40 -14.51 20.38
CA GLN A 105 1.99 -13.97 21.69
C GLN A 105 3.03 -14.18 22.79
N ALA A 106 3.88 -15.20 22.70
CA ALA A 106 4.98 -15.41 23.65
C ALA A 106 6.02 -14.27 23.66
N VAL A 107 6.05 -13.46 22.58
CA VAL A 107 6.93 -12.28 22.47
C VAL A 107 6.15 -10.98 22.36
N ALA A 108 4.90 -10.97 22.79
CA ALA A 108 4.06 -9.77 22.76
C ALA A 108 4.68 -8.61 23.55
N PRO A 109 4.32 -7.36 23.25
CA PRO A 109 4.75 -6.20 24.01
C PRO A 109 4.54 -6.38 25.51
N GLY A 110 5.57 -6.03 26.30
CA GLY A 110 5.57 -6.23 27.75
C GLY A 110 6.00 -7.63 28.24
N LEU A 111 6.06 -8.66 27.38
CA LEU A 111 6.49 -10.01 27.76
C LEU A 111 7.96 -10.30 27.49
N THR A 112 8.55 -9.64 26.51
CA THR A 112 9.96 -9.82 26.11
C THR A 112 10.58 -8.49 25.74
N SER A 113 11.92 -8.48 25.59
CA SER A 113 12.64 -7.31 25.08
C SER A 113 12.34 -7.06 23.60
N HIS A 114 12.48 -5.81 23.18
CA HIS A 114 12.32 -5.42 21.78
C HIS A 114 13.19 -6.26 20.81
N PRO A 115 14.52 -6.45 21.04
CA PRO A 115 15.33 -7.27 20.13
C PRO A 115 14.85 -8.73 19.99
N GLN A 116 14.34 -9.32 21.05
CA GLN A 116 13.76 -10.67 20.99
C GLN A 116 12.49 -10.71 20.14
N ARG A 117 11.64 -9.69 20.25
CA ARG A 117 10.43 -9.54 19.43
C ARG A 117 10.80 -9.36 17.96
N VAL A 118 11.75 -8.46 17.65
CA VAL A 118 12.26 -8.25 16.29
C VAL A 118 12.77 -9.55 15.68
N ALA A 119 13.59 -10.31 16.41
CA ALA A 119 14.11 -11.58 15.92
C ALA A 119 12.99 -12.59 15.61
N ARG A 120 11.95 -12.66 16.44
CA ARG A 120 10.80 -13.55 16.23
C ARG A 120 9.92 -13.10 15.06
N ILE A 121 9.66 -11.81 14.90
CA ILE A 121 8.94 -11.24 13.75
C ILE A 121 9.73 -11.52 12.47
N LYS A 122 11.03 -11.26 12.46
CA LYS A 122 11.91 -11.53 11.31
C LYS A 122 11.88 -13.00 10.87
N ALA A 123 11.84 -13.92 11.83
CA ALA A 123 11.69 -15.35 11.55
C ALA A 123 10.29 -15.71 11.01
N ALA A 124 9.25 -15.02 11.49
CA ALA A 124 7.87 -15.25 11.07
C ALA A 124 7.59 -14.79 9.63
N PHE A 125 8.41 -13.95 9.02
CA PHE A 125 8.23 -13.52 7.65
C PHE A 125 8.26 -14.68 6.63
N ALA A 126 8.92 -15.77 6.95
CA ALA A 126 8.87 -16.99 6.13
C ALA A 126 7.44 -17.60 6.04
N ASN A 127 6.56 -17.25 6.97
CA ASN A 127 5.18 -17.75 7.05
C ASN A 127 4.14 -16.67 6.77
N LEU A 128 4.53 -15.58 6.10
CA LEU A 128 3.58 -14.56 5.64
C LEU A 128 2.53 -15.18 4.73
N ARG A 129 1.29 -14.74 4.89
CA ARG A 129 0.20 -15.13 3.99
C ARG A 129 0.07 -14.10 2.88
N PHE A 130 0.50 -14.47 1.70
CA PHE A 130 0.45 -13.60 0.52
C PHE A 130 -0.97 -13.57 -0.07
N GLN A 131 -1.34 -12.43 -0.63
CA GLN A 131 -2.60 -12.31 -1.39
C GLN A 131 -2.48 -12.95 -2.76
N CYS A 132 -1.30 -12.91 -3.39
CA CYS A 132 -0.99 -13.63 -4.62
C CYS A 132 -0.61 -15.08 -4.30
N PRO A 133 -1.35 -16.09 -4.83
CA PRO A 133 -1.11 -17.50 -4.49
C PRO A 133 0.26 -18.04 -4.95
N THR A 134 0.88 -17.41 -5.94
CA THR A 134 2.19 -17.82 -6.48
C THR A 134 3.35 -17.09 -5.82
N GLU A 135 3.07 -16.16 -4.91
CA GLU A 135 4.11 -15.39 -4.22
C GLU A 135 4.78 -16.24 -3.13
N THR A 136 6.09 -16.03 -2.95
CA THR A 136 6.91 -16.65 -1.91
C THR A 136 7.66 -15.60 -1.13
N TRP A 137 8.09 -15.93 0.10
CA TRP A 137 8.90 -14.99 0.88
C TRP A 137 10.18 -14.59 0.14
N GLN A 138 10.89 -15.53 -0.47
CA GLN A 138 12.14 -15.26 -1.18
C GLN A 138 11.97 -14.24 -2.31
N HIS A 139 10.89 -14.38 -3.07
CA HIS A 139 10.58 -13.46 -4.15
C HIS A 139 10.10 -12.09 -3.62
N PHE A 140 9.26 -12.12 -2.58
CA PHE A 140 8.77 -10.91 -1.94
C PHE A 140 9.90 -10.11 -1.28
N GLU A 141 10.88 -10.76 -0.65
CA GLU A 141 12.06 -10.12 -0.06
C GLU A 141 12.91 -9.39 -1.12
N LEU A 142 13.07 -9.96 -2.31
CA LEU A 142 13.72 -9.26 -3.44
C LEU A 142 12.95 -8.01 -3.85
N LYS A 143 11.63 -8.09 -3.92
CA LYS A 143 10.78 -6.93 -4.24
C LYS A 143 10.85 -5.84 -3.15
N ILE A 144 11.04 -6.19 -1.88
CA ILE A 144 11.27 -5.21 -0.82
C ILE A 144 12.54 -4.39 -1.09
N HIS A 145 13.60 -5.04 -1.56
CA HIS A 145 14.84 -4.33 -1.92
C HIS A 145 14.68 -3.38 -3.12
N GLU A 146 13.78 -3.70 -4.04
CA GLU A 146 13.56 -2.91 -5.26
C GLU A 146 12.51 -1.80 -5.09
N LEU A 147 11.42 -2.11 -4.41
CA LEU A 147 10.23 -1.25 -4.33
C LEU A 147 10.03 -0.61 -2.96
N GLY A 148 10.72 -1.11 -1.94
CA GLY A 148 10.44 -0.78 -0.56
C GLY A 148 9.17 -1.45 -0.04
N ALA A 149 8.98 -1.40 1.27
CA ALA A 149 7.78 -1.90 1.95
C ALA A 149 7.41 -1.04 3.15
N ILE A 150 6.15 -1.13 3.55
CA ILE A 150 5.62 -0.59 4.81
C ILE A 150 4.90 -1.68 5.59
N ALA A 151 4.86 -1.54 6.91
CA ALA A 151 3.97 -2.31 7.78
C ALA A 151 2.77 -1.45 8.18
N GLU A 152 1.58 -2.01 8.18
CA GLU A 152 0.34 -1.29 8.48
C GLU A 152 -0.61 -2.16 9.30
N ALA A 153 -1.30 -1.56 10.26
CA ALA A 153 -2.30 -2.26 11.06
C ALA A 153 -3.41 -2.82 10.18
N PHE A 154 -3.71 -4.12 10.31
CA PHE A 154 -4.87 -4.70 9.64
C PHE A 154 -6.14 -4.25 10.36
N ILE A 155 -7.08 -3.67 9.62
CA ILE A 155 -8.36 -3.22 10.19
C ILE A 155 -9.27 -4.43 10.38
N GLU A 156 -9.58 -4.73 11.65
CA GLU A 156 -10.49 -5.79 12.04
C GLU A 156 -11.94 -5.28 12.01
N GLY A 157 -12.89 -6.17 11.77
CA GLY A 157 -14.31 -5.86 11.80
C GLY A 157 -15.16 -6.99 11.23
N ALA A 158 -16.38 -7.15 11.75
CA ALA A 158 -17.36 -8.12 11.24
C ALA A 158 -17.90 -7.69 9.86
N VAL A 159 -18.03 -6.38 9.65
CA VAL A 159 -18.43 -5.79 8.36
C VAL A 159 -17.29 -4.89 7.89
N LYS A 160 -16.81 -5.16 6.69
CA LYS A 160 -15.77 -4.35 6.04
C LYS A 160 -16.35 -3.72 4.78
N ARG A 161 -16.11 -2.44 4.62
CA ARG A 161 -16.41 -1.69 3.40
C ARG A 161 -15.13 -1.04 2.90
N SER A 162 -15.05 -0.85 1.60
CA SER A 162 -13.91 -0.19 0.95
C SER A 162 -14.43 0.89 0.00
N PRO A 163 -14.98 1.98 0.54
CA PRO A 163 -15.42 3.08 -0.30
C PRO A 163 -14.21 3.72 -0.98
N SER A 164 -14.41 4.16 -2.21
CA SER A 164 -13.41 4.84 -3.02
C SER A 164 -14.04 6.04 -3.71
N ALA A 165 -13.23 7.03 -3.98
CA ALA A 165 -13.62 8.23 -4.71
C ALA A 165 -12.62 8.48 -5.84
N GLN A 166 -13.13 8.94 -6.99
CA GLN A 166 -12.33 9.40 -8.10
C GLN A 166 -12.44 10.90 -8.21
N GLY A 167 -11.29 11.52 -8.37
CA GLY A 167 -11.21 12.96 -8.56
C GLY A 167 -10.23 13.31 -9.68
N HIS A 168 -10.30 14.54 -10.11
CA HIS A 168 -9.44 15.11 -11.13
C HIS A 168 -8.95 16.47 -10.64
N ILE A 169 -7.66 16.73 -10.85
CA ILE A 169 -7.06 18.03 -10.58
C ILE A 169 -6.63 18.60 -11.95
N SER A 170 -7.25 19.71 -12.34
CA SER A 170 -6.93 20.36 -13.62
C SER A 170 -5.55 21.02 -13.58
N PRO A 171 -4.94 21.34 -14.73
CA PRO A 171 -3.66 22.06 -14.79
C PRO A 171 -3.66 23.45 -14.13
N VAL A 172 -4.83 24.01 -13.86
CA VAL A 172 -5.02 25.29 -13.15
C VAL A 172 -5.37 25.11 -11.67
N GLY A 173 -5.24 23.87 -11.15
CA GLY A 173 -5.45 23.56 -9.73
C GLY A 173 -6.91 23.40 -9.29
N GLN A 174 -7.87 23.32 -10.22
CA GLN A 174 -9.26 23.04 -9.88
C GLN A 174 -9.44 21.56 -9.58
N VAL A 175 -10.06 21.25 -8.44
CA VAL A 175 -10.37 19.89 -7.99
C VAL A 175 -11.82 19.57 -8.33
N GLU A 176 -12.05 18.48 -9.04
CA GLU A 176 -13.37 17.98 -9.40
C GLU A 176 -13.53 16.53 -8.92
N MET A 177 -14.63 16.24 -8.22
CA MET A 177 -15.02 14.89 -7.85
C MET A 177 -15.85 14.28 -8.97
N LEU A 178 -15.40 13.15 -9.50
CA LEU A 178 -16.01 12.48 -10.65
C LEU A 178 -17.04 11.44 -10.22
N SER A 179 -16.69 10.58 -9.26
CA SER A 179 -17.54 9.50 -8.80
C SER A 179 -17.11 8.95 -7.44
N THR A 180 -18.03 8.20 -6.82
CA THR A 180 -17.73 7.34 -5.68
C THR A 180 -18.17 5.91 -6.00
N HIS A 181 -17.52 4.91 -5.37
CA HIS A 181 -17.92 3.52 -5.49
C HIS A 181 -17.50 2.70 -4.26
N ASP A 182 -18.24 1.65 -3.95
CA ASP A 182 -17.83 0.61 -3.01
C ASP A 182 -17.05 -0.46 -3.77
N GLN A 183 -15.82 -0.73 -3.33
CA GLN A 183 -14.99 -1.80 -3.90
C GLN A 183 -15.48 -3.16 -3.38
N VAL A 184 -15.61 -4.11 -4.27
CA VAL A 184 -15.81 -5.52 -3.96
C VAL A 184 -14.45 -6.16 -3.85
N LEU A 185 -14.07 -6.52 -2.63
CA LEU A 185 -12.78 -7.13 -2.31
C LEU A 185 -12.93 -8.62 -2.07
N GLY A 186 -11.94 -9.40 -2.51
CA GLY A 186 -11.86 -10.85 -2.33
C GLY A 186 -10.44 -11.31 -2.01
N GLY A 187 -10.16 -12.57 -2.33
CA GLY A 187 -8.90 -13.21 -1.98
C GLY A 187 -8.87 -13.72 -0.54
N PRO A 188 -7.74 -14.29 -0.09
CA PRO A 188 -7.63 -14.95 1.22
C PRO A 188 -8.01 -14.07 2.42
N ASP A 189 -7.75 -12.77 2.33
CA ASP A 189 -7.95 -11.80 3.41
C ASP A 189 -8.83 -10.61 2.99
N GLY A 190 -9.52 -10.70 1.86
CA GLY A 190 -10.38 -9.64 1.36
C GLY A 190 -9.59 -8.37 0.97
N GLN A 191 -8.45 -8.52 0.33
CA GLN A 191 -7.59 -7.41 -0.08
C GLN A 191 -7.38 -7.31 -1.60
N ILE A 192 -7.92 -8.27 -2.36
CA ILE A 192 -7.82 -8.28 -3.83
C ILE A 192 -9.06 -7.59 -4.40
N PHE A 193 -8.85 -6.60 -5.26
CA PHE A 193 -9.94 -5.93 -5.96
C PHE A 193 -10.57 -6.86 -7.00
N LEU A 194 -11.86 -7.11 -6.88
CA LEU A 194 -12.65 -7.94 -7.81
C LEU A 194 -13.60 -7.10 -8.67
N GLY A 195 -13.94 -5.91 -8.24
CA GLY A 195 -14.88 -5.04 -8.92
C GLY A 195 -15.41 -3.96 -7.99
N CYS A 196 -16.44 -3.25 -8.43
CA CYS A 196 -17.07 -2.19 -7.64
C CYS A 196 -18.53 -2.01 -7.99
N SER A 197 -19.28 -1.42 -7.07
CA SER A 197 -20.66 -0.94 -7.28
C SER A 197 -20.70 0.57 -7.15
N PHE A 198 -21.54 1.23 -7.96
CA PHE A 198 -21.74 2.67 -7.98
C PHE A 198 -23.17 3.02 -7.57
N PRO A 199 -23.37 4.12 -6.83
CA PRO A 199 -22.37 4.89 -6.05
C PRO A 199 -21.97 4.15 -4.78
N ALA A 200 -21.01 4.72 -4.01
CA ALA A 200 -20.68 4.25 -2.67
C ALA A 200 -21.74 4.66 -1.68
#